data_4414a8acba6cebf61846949e7bc45e04
#
_entry.id   4414a8acba6cebf61846949e7bc45e04
#
_cell.length_a   1.000
_cell.length_b   1.000
_cell.length_c   1.000
_cell.angle_alpha   90.00
_cell.angle_beta   90.00
_cell.angle_gamma   90.00
#
_symmetry.space_group_name_H-M   'P 1'
#
loop_
_entity.id
_entity.type
_entity.pdbx_description
1 polymer ?
#
loop_
_entity_poly.entity_id
_entity_poly.type
_entity_poly.pdbx_seq_one_letter_code
_entity_poly.pdbx_strand_id
1 'polypeptide(L)'
;MRRRVAMSIFCLAFVLSAVPAHAQYAVRGSSNRATGENYHVEIGGYFWNPSPHIQIASESLPGIVGDKIDFIEDLGLEKTNFTQLRVVLRPATKHKFRFEYTPIRYDQPNGTLRRTVVFNGLEYNIGLPVATTVNWNAYRFTYEYDIVYRERGFFGILLEAKYTDVRAELTNIINSEFVHARAPIPAVGVIGRVYVAPNISITGEFSGVKLPESINEDYKAKYYDFDLYGTVNFNDHVGAQVGYRSLDVFYHIEEDEGELKLKGPYFGGVVRF
;
A
#
# COMPACT_ATOMS: atom_id res chain seq x y z
N MET A 1 -11.02 -37.32 14.14
CA MET A 1 -10.11 -36.92 15.25
C MET A 1 -9.68 -35.49 14.99
N ARG A 2 -10.23 -34.51 15.72
CA ARG A 2 -9.93 -33.09 15.52
C ARG A 2 -8.63 -32.74 16.25
N ARG A 3 -7.55 -32.42 15.53
CA ARG A 3 -6.34 -31.82 16.10
C ARG A 3 -6.53 -30.32 16.20
N ARG A 4 -6.70 -29.81 17.42
CA ARG A 4 -6.62 -28.38 17.73
C ARG A 4 -5.14 -27.98 17.74
N VAL A 5 -4.73 -27.16 16.81
CA VAL A 5 -3.43 -26.49 16.86
C VAL A 5 -3.61 -25.26 17.74
N ALA A 6 -3.04 -25.30 18.94
CA ALA A 6 -2.96 -24.16 19.83
C ALA A 6 -1.82 -23.25 19.34
N MET A 7 -2.16 -22.12 18.78
CA MET A 7 -1.21 -21.07 18.42
C MET A 7 -0.86 -20.29 19.69
N SER A 8 0.31 -20.57 20.25
CA SER A 8 0.86 -19.84 21.40
C SER A 8 1.27 -18.43 20.96
N ILE A 9 0.51 -17.43 21.39
CA ILE A 9 0.85 -16.01 21.24
C ILE A 9 1.97 -15.73 22.23
N PHE A 10 3.17 -15.54 21.72
CA PHE A 10 4.33 -15.08 22.51
C PHE A 10 4.21 -13.57 22.66
N CYS A 11 3.57 -13.13 23.75
CA CYS A 11 3.59 -11.73 24.17
C CYS A 11 5.00 -11.40 24.65
N LEU A 12 5.83 -10.82 23.76
CA LEU A 12 7.09 -10.22 24.14
C LEU A 12 6.80 -8.88 24.82
N ALA A 13 6.70 -8.88 26.14
CA ALA A 13 6.65 -7.66 26.94
C ALA A 13 8.01 -6.97 26.86
N PHE A 14 8.18 -6.02 25.95
CA PHE A 14 9.29 -5.07 25.99
C PHE A 14 9.06 -4.12 27.17
N VAL A 15 9.76 -4.37 28.27
CA VAL A 15 9.92 -3.40 29.35
C VAL A 15 10.76 -2.26 28.77
N LEU A 16 10.09 -1.19 28.35
CA LEU A 16 10.71 0.09 28.04
C LEU A 16 11.26 0.67 29.35
N SER A 17 12.51 0.37 29.66
CA SER A 17 13.30 1.21 30.54
C SER A 17 13.40 2.58 29.87
N ALA A 18 12.62 3.55 30.33
CA ALA A 18 12.72 4.94 29.92
C ALA A 18 14.10 5.47 30.39
N VAL A 19 15.10 5.29 29.55
CA VAL A 19 16.32 6.10 29.66
C VAL A 19 15.89 7.49 29.22
N PRO A 20 16.07 8.55 30.04
CA PRO A 20 15.81 9.91 29.62
C PRO A 20 16.72 10.19 28.41
N ALA A 21 16.18 10.16 27.22
CA ALA A 21 16.85 10.65 26.03
C ALA A 21 17.00 12.16 26.23
N HIS A 22 18.17 12.60 26.68
CA HIS A 22 18.57 13.98 26.57
C HIS A 22 18.58 14.29 25.06
N ALA A 23 17.48 14.83 24.55
CA ALA A 23 17.42 15.40 23.24
C ALA A 23 18.45 16.51 23.17
N GLN A 24 19.60 16.23 22.59
CA GLN A 24 20.55 17.27 22.22
C GLN A 24 19.90 18.07 21.09
N TYR A 25 19.11 19.05 21.45
CA TYR A 25 18.71 20.12 20.54
C TYR A 25 19.96 20.88 20.16
N ALA A 26 20.46 20.63 18.96
CA ALA A 26 21.57 21.38 18.40
C ALA A 26 21.18 22.86 18.30
N VAL A 27 22.08 23.66 18.82
CA VAL A 27 22.07 25.11 18.91
C VAL A 27 21.58 25.79 17.62
N ARG A 28 20.70 26.75 17.80
CA ARG A 28 20.29 27.77 16.84
C ARG A 28 21.50 28.41 16.15
N GLY A 29 21.56 28.27 14.82
CA GLY A 29 22.50 29.07 14.03
C GLY A 29 22.99 28.36 12.77
N SER A 30 22.16 28.19 11.75
CA SER A 30 22.58 28.34 10.37
C SER A 30 21.36 28.44 9.46
N SER A 31 21.41 29.40 8.53
CA SER A 31 20.46 29.64 7.44
C SER A 31 20.38 28.47 6.42
N ASN A 32 20.92 27.30 6.75
CA ASN A 32 21.05 26.15 5.89
C ASN A 32 20.31 24.89 6.41
N ARG A 33 19.59 24.99 7.52
CA ARG A 33 18.84 23.87 8.08
C ARG A 33 17.56 23.61 7.28
N ALA A 34 17.27 22.33 7.05
CA ALA A 34 16.04 21.90 6.42
C ALA A 34 14.80 22.29 7.23
N THR A 35 13.82 22.93 6.58
CA THR A 35 12.54 23.30 7.16
C THR A 35 11.62 22.07 7.18
N GLY A 36 10.90 21.86 8.28
CA GLY A 36 9.94 20.76 8.40
C GLY A 36 10.55 19.43 8.82
N GLU A 37 11.80 19.41 9.31
CA GLU A 37 12.44 18.21 9.88
C GLU A 37 12.43 18.18 11.43
N ASN A 38 11.86 19.19 12.07
CA ASN A 38 11.79 19.26 13.53
C ASN A 38 10.35 19.01 14.00
N TYR A 39 9.96 17.74 14.03
CA TYR A 39 8.61 17.30 14.47
C TYR A 39 8.68 15.98 15.22
N HIS A 40 7.67 15.73 16.05
CA HIS A 40 7.42 14.44 16.70
C HIS A 40 6.26 13.69 16.08
N VAL A 41 5.30 14.42 15.53
CA VAL A 41 4.12 13.85 14.86
C VAL A 41 3.92 14.57 13.52
N GLU A 42 3.73 13.80 12.45
CA GLU A 42 3.29 14.31 11.16
C GLU A 42 2.00 13.61 10.75
N ILE A 43 1.02 14.38 10.29
CA ILE A 43 -0.24 13.86 9.73
C ILE A 43 -0.34 14.37 8.30
N GLY A 44 -0.51 13.46 7.35
CA GLY A 44 -0.65 13.76 5.93
C GLY A 44 -1.95 13.22 5.36
N GLY A 45 -2.59 14.02 4.50
CA GLY A 45 -3.75 13.63 3.71
C GLY A 45 -3.46 13.84 2.23
N TYR A 46 -3.78 12.83 1.39
CA TYR A 46 -3.45 12.84 -0.03
C TYR A 46 -4.62 12.38 -0.89
N PHE A 47 -4.65 12.90 -2.11
CA PHE A 47 -5.51 12.44 -3.19
C PHE A 47 -4.66 11.73 -4.23
N TRP A 48 -4.88 10.43 -4.40
CA TRP A 48 -4.16 9.60 -5.34
C TRP A 48 -5.05 9.26 -6.54
N ASN A 49 -4.56 9.50 -7.77
CA ASN A 49 -5.26 9.21 -9.03
C ASN A 49 -4.49 8.14 -9.83
N PRO A 50 -4.59 6.86 -9.46
CA PRO A 50 -3.91 5.81 -10.17
C PRO A 50 -4.65 5.37 -11.43
N SER A 51 -3.89 4.90 -12.42
CA SER A 51 -4.38 4.06 -13.49
C SER A 51 -4.36 2.61 -13.01
N PRO A 52 -5.51 1.94 -12.90
CA PRO A 52 -5.58 0.55 -12.48
C PRO A 52 -5.24 -0.40 -13.63
N HIS A 53 -4.65 -1.54 -13.27
CA HIS A 53 -4.59 -2.76 -14.06
C HIS A 53 -4.89 -3.89 -13.09
N ILE A 54 -6.05 -4.51 -13.21
CA ILE A 54 -6.58 -5.48 -12.26
C ILE A 54 -6.97 -6.71 -13.05
N GLN A 55 -6.30 -7.82 -12.79
CA GLN A 55 -6.60 -9.11 -13.40
C GLN A 55 -6.78 -10.15 -12.30
N ILE A 56 -7.81 -10.96 -12.40
CA ILE A 56 -8.09 -12.06 -11.48
C ILE A 56 -8.47 -13.29 -12.31
N ALA A 57 -7.88 -14.43 -11.95
CA ALA A 57 -8.33 -15.75 -12.37
C ALA A 57 -8.61 -16.55 -11.11
N SER A 58 -9.71 -17.28 -11.08
CA SER A 58 -10.05 -18.20 -9.99
C SER A 58 -10.38 -19.56 -10.54
N GLU A 59 -10.13 -20.60 -9.75
CA GLU A 59 -10.58 -21.94 -10.08
C GLU A 59 -12.11 -21.95 -10.19
N SER A 60 -12.64 -22.42 -11.31
CA SER A 60 -14.08 -22.46 -11.50
C SER A 60 -14.72 -23.79 -11.08
N LEU A 61 -13.97 -24.89 -11.17
CA LEU A 61 -14.34 -26.24 -10.71
C LEU A 61 -13.04 -27.06 -10.58
N PRO A 62 -12.96 -28.12 -9.75
CA PRO A 62 -11.77 -28.95 -9.65
C PRO A 62 -11.25 -29.38 -11.03
N GLY A 63 -10.07 -28.87 -11.44
CA GLY A 63 -9.43 -29.17 -12.72
C GLY A 63 -9.88 -28.31 -13.91
N ILE A 64 -10.68 -27.25 -13.70
CA ILE A 64 -11.04 -26.25 -14.73
C ILE A 64 -10.55 -24.90 -14.30
N VAL A 65 -9.47 -24.44 -14.92
CA VAL A 65 -8.94 -23.08 -14.72
C VAL A 65 -9.96 -22.07 -15.26
N GLY A 66 -10.37 -21.13 -14.42
CA GLY A 66 -11.24 -20.04 -14.82
C GLY A 66 -10.51 -19.06 -15.75
N ASP A 67 -11.29 -18.24 -16.46
CA ASP A 67 -10.73 -17.21 -17.31
C ASP A 67 -10.00 -16.14 -16.50
N LYS A 68 -8.89 -15.67 -17.02
CA LYS A 68 -8.25 -14.46 -16.50
C LYS A 68 -9.06 -13.24 -16.92
N ILE A 69 -9.72 -12.61 -15.96
CA ILE A 69 -10.63 -11.48 -16.18
C ILE A 69 -9.86 -10.18 -15.97
N ASP A 70 -9.83 -9.31 -16.98
CA ASP A 70 -9.34 -7.94 -16.85
C ASP A 70 -10.51 -7.01 -16.49
N PHE A 71 -10.45 -6.39 -15.32
CA PHE A 71 -11.54 -5.55 -14.82
C PHE A 71 -11.74 -4.26 -15.63
N ILE A 72 -10.71 -3.79 -16.32
CA ILE A 72 -10.78 -2.60 -17.17
C ILE A 72 -11.29 -2.96 -18.56
N GLU A 73 -10.68 -3.97 -19.19
CA GLU A 73 -10.97 -4.33 -20.57
C GLU A 73 -12.27 -5.12 -20.69
N ASP A 74 -12.51 -6.09 -19.80
CA ASP A 74 -13.66 -6.99 -19.87
C ASP A 74 -14.91 -6.43 -19.19
N LEU A 75 -14.75 -5.69 -18.07
CA LEU A 75 -15.84 -5.20 -17.22
C LEU A 75 -16.07 -3.69 -17.34
N GLY A 76 -15.16 -2.96 -18.01
CA GLY A 76 -15.27 -1.52 -18.19
C GLY A 76 -15.09 -0.69 -16.93
N LEU A 77 -14.30 -1.19 -15.96
CA LEU A 77 -14.04 -0.47 -14.73
C LEU A 77 -13.35 0.87 -15.00
N GLU A 78 -13.86 1.94 -14.44
CA GLU A 78 -13.35 3.29 -14.66
C GLU A 78 -12.31 3.69 -13.60
N LYS A 79 -11.44 4.64 -13.96
CA LYS A 79 -10.47 5.22 -13.05
C LYS A 79 -11.16 5.98 -11.91
N THR A 80 -10.66 5.81 -10.70
CA THR A 80 -11.20 6.45 -9.49
C THR A 80 -10.08 7.07 -8.67
N ASN A 81 -10.38 8.18 -8.01
CA ASN A 81 -9.47 8.84 -7.08
C ASN A 81 -9.62 8.26 -5.67
N PHE A 82 -8.51 8.08 -4.99
CA PHE A 82 -8.48 7.58 -3.61
C PHE A 82 -7.94 8.62 -2.66
N THR A 83 -8.47 8.59 -1.44
CA THR A 83 -7.92 9.36 -0.32
C THR A 83 -6.93 8.48 0.43
N GLN A 84 -5.78 9.02 0.79
CA GLN A 84 -4.78 8.34 1.62
C GLN A 84 -4.52 9.15 2.87
N LEU A 85 -4.48 8.49 4.01
CA LEU A 85 -4.06 9.04 5.29
C LEU A 85 -2.69 8.47 5.65
N ARG A 86 -1.77 9.34 6.11
CA ARG A 86 -0.46 8.96 6.65
C ARG A 86 -0.26 9.62 8.01
N VAL A 87 0.17 8.85 8.98
CA VAL A 87 0.57 9.35 10.30
C VAL A 87 2.00 8.89 10.57
N VAL A 88 2.87 9.80 10.95
CA VAL A 88 4.27 9.51 11.32
C VAL A 88 4.52 9.94 12.75
N LEU A 89 5.02 9.02 13.55
CA LEU A 89 5.51 9.26 14.91
C LEU A 89 7.03 9.19 14.89
N ARG A 90 7.69 10.23 15.37
CA ARG A 90 9.15 10.36 15.41
C ARG A 90 9.63 10.54 16.83
N PRO A 91 9.79 9.44 17.60
CA PRO A 91 10.24 9.50 19.00
C PRO A 91 11.70 9.94 19.14
N ALA A 92 12.51 9.75 18.09
CA ALA A 92 13.91 10.17 18.05
C ALA A 92 14.32 10.53 16.62
N THR A 93 15.41 11.24 16.46
CA THR A 93 15.88 11.78 15.17
C THR A 93 15.99 10.75 14.06
N LYS A 94 16.39 9.52 14.39
CA LYS A 94 16.62 8.43 13.43
C LYS A 94 15.53 7.36 13.40
N HIS A 95 14.51 7.47 14.25
CA HIS A 95 13.48 6.46 14.41
C HIS A 95 12.12 7.03 14.09
N LYS A 96 11.42 6.44 13.16
CA LYS A 96 10.06 6.83 12.77
C LYS A 96 9.17 5.60 12.68
N PHE A 97 7.95 5.73 13.18
CA PHE A 97 6.86 4.76 12.99
C PHE A 97 5.82 5.42 12.10
N ARG A 98 5.47 4.77 11.02
CA ARG A 98 4.48 5.27 10.05
C ARG A 98 3.29 4.34 10.00
N PHE A 99 2.12 4.92 9.95
CA PHE A 99 0.87 4.24 9.65
C PHE A 99 0.26 4.90 8.42
N GLU A 100 -0.13 4.09 7.44
CA GLU A 100 -0.83 4.53 6.25
C GLU A 100 -2.11 3.73 6.06
N TYR A 101 -3.15 4.41 5.61
CA TYR A 101 -4.43 3.81 5.25
C TYR A 101 -4.89 4.36 3.91
N THR A 102 -5.17 3.45 2.98
CA THR A 102 -5.68 3.79 1.64
C THR A 102 -6.89 2.91 1.35
N PRO A 103 -8.12 3.45 1.46
CA PRO A 103 -9.31 2.78 0.99
C PRO A 103 -9.38 2.89 -0.54
N ILE A 104 -9.27 1.76 -1.22
CA ILE A 104 -9.35 1.65 -2.68
C ILE A 104 -10.73 1.06 -2.99
N ARG A 105 -11.56 1.82 -3.69
CA ARG A 105 -12.92 1.40 -4.04
C ARG A 105 -13.19 1.68 -5.50
N TYR A 106 -13.59 0.63 -6.20
CA TYR A 106 -14.13 0.72 -7.55
C TYR A 106 -15.56 0.22 -7.50
N ASP A 107 -16.46 0.95 -8.13
CA ASP A 107 -17.88 0.61 -8.22
C ASP A 107 -18.37 0.90 -9.66
N GLN A 108 -18.78 -0.14 -10.34
CA GLN A 108 -19.32 -0.08 -11.70
C GLN A 108 -20.70 -0.75 -11.73
N PRO A 109 -21.76 -0.04 -11.36
CA PRO A 109 -23.08 -0.63 -11.23
C PRO A 109 -23.74 -0.98 -12.57
N ASN A 110 -23.31 -0.35 -13.67
CA ASN A 110 -23.88 -0.51 -15.00
C ASN A 110 -22.85 -1.03 -16.02
N GLY A 111 -21.92 -1.88 -15.56
CA GLY A 111 -20.96 -2.53 -16.45
C GLY A 111 -21.65 -3.47 -17.43
N THR A 112 -21.04 -3.67 -18.60
CA THR A 112 -21.47 -4.65 -19.58
C THR A 112 -20.26 -5.49 -19.96
N LEU A 113 -20.40 -6.80 -19.85
CA LEU A 113 -19.36 -7.74 -20.24
C LEU A 113 -19.03 -7.60 -21.73
N ARG A 114 -17.76 -7.39 -22.03
CA ARG A 114 -17.25 -7.25 -23.39
C ARG A 114 -16.85 -8.57 -24.03
N ARG A 115 -16.75 -9.64 -23.24
CA ARG A 115 -16.58 -11.04 -23.68
C ARG A 115 -17.27 -11.99 -22.70
N THR A 116 -17.51 -13.21 -23.13
CA THR A 116 -17.94 -14.27 -22.20
C THR A 116 -16.77 -14.63 -21.27
N VAL A 117 -17.01 -14.75 -19.98
CA VAL A 117 -16.02 -15.10 -18.95
C VAL A 117 -16.57 -16.16 -17.99
N VAL A 118 -15.69 -17.01 -17.49
CA VAL A 118 -16.00 -17.95 -16.41
C VAL A 118 -15.37 -17.45 -15.12
N PHE A 119 -16.19 -17.19 -14.12
CA PHE A 119 -15.74 -16.67 -12.83
C PHE A 119 -16.39 -17.46 -11.70
N ASN A 120 -15.58 -18.01 -10.81
CA ASN A 120 -16.03 -18.83 -9.67
C ASN A 120 -17.04 -19.93 -10.05
N GLY A 121 -16.77 -20.65 -11.14
CA GLY A 121 -17.61 -21.74 -11.65
C GLY A 121 -18.87 -21.34 -12.45
N LEU A 122 -19.11 -20.05 -12.62
CA LEU A 122 -20.26 -19.54 -13.37
C LEU A 122 -19.83 -18.87 -14.68
N GLU A 123 -20.54 -19.18 -15.76
CA GLU A 123 -20.36 -18.55 -17.06
C GLU A 123 -21.19 -17.27 -17.15
N TYR A 124 -20.52 -16.16 -17.45
CA TYR A 124 -21.11 -14.86 -17.70
C TYR A 124 -20.97 -14.53 -19.18
N ASN A 125 -22.08 -14.48 -19.88
CA ASN A 125 -22.11 -14.28 -21.33
C ASN A 125 -21.87 -12.81 -21.72
N ILE A 126 -21.24 -12.61 -22.89
CA ILE A 126 -21.07 -11.28 -23.50
C ILE A 126 -22.39 -10.52 -23.60
N GLY A 127 -22.32 -9.21 -23.29
CA GLY A 127 -23.50 -8.33 -23.36
C GLY A 127 -24.40 -8.36 -22.12
N LEU A 128 -24.13 -9.25 -21.13
CA LEU A 128 -24.87 -9.22 -19.87
C LEU A 128 -24.51 -7.97 -19.05
N PRO A 129 -25.53 -7.29 -18.48
CA PRO A 129 -25.28 -6.29 -17.45
C PRO A 129 -24.68 -6.94 -16.22
N VAL A 130 -23.51 -6.47 -15.80
CA VAL A 130 -22.82 -6.95 -14.60
C VAL A 130 -22.38 -5.75 -13.76
N ALA A 131 -22.88 -5.69 -12.54
CA ALA A 131 -22.35 -4.77 -11.57
C ALA A 131 -21.05 -5.34 -10.98
N THR A 132 -20.01 -4.52 -10.96
CA THR A 132 -18.68 -4.89 -10.45
C THR A 132 -18.32 -3.98 -9.30
N THR A 133 -17.96 -4.57 -8.15
CA THR A 133 -17.47 -3.83 -7.01
C THR A 133 -16.13 -4.41 -6.55
N VAL A 134 -15.13 -3.55 -6.38
CA VAL A 134 -13.84 -3.92 -5.77
C VAL A 134 -13.61 -3.02 -4.57
N ASN A 135 -13.55 -3.61 -3.39
CA ASN A 135 -13.22 -2.94 -2.14
C ASN A 135 -11.90 -3.49 -1.62
N TRP A 136 -10.92 -2.63 -1.47
CA TRP A 136 -9.64 -2.97 -0.90
C TRP A 136 -9.25 -1.96 0.17
N ASN A 137 -9.13 -2.42 1.41
CA ASN A 137 -8.59 -1.64 2.49
C ASN A 137 -7.11 -2.01 2.67
N ALA A 138 -6.24 -1.08 2.29
CA ALA A 138 -4.80 -1.25 2.40
C ALA A 138 -4.28 -0.50 3.63
N TYR A 139 -3.73 -1.24 4.58
CA TYR A 139 -3.07 -0.72 5.77
C TYR A 139 -1.58 -1.01 5.69
N ARG A 140 -0.75 -0.04 6.06
CA ARG A 140 0.70 -0.16 6.08
C ARG A 140 1.25 0.37 7.40
N PHE A 141 1.99 -0.47 8.12
CA PHE A 141 2.76 -0.12 9.29
C PHE A 141 4.22 -0.20 8.93
N THR A 142 4.97 0.86 9.15
CA THR A 142 6.39 0.93 8.79
C THR A 142 7.20 1.39 9.99
N TYR A 143 8.27 0.67 10.31
CA TYR A 143 9.36 1.17 11.11
C TYR A 143 10.48 1.63 10.18
N GLU A 144 10.86 2.90 10.29
CA GLU A 144 11.93 3.53 9.54
C GLU A 144 13.11 3.81 10.48
N TYR A 145 14.29 3.37 10.06
CA TYR A 145 15.54 3.69 10.72
C TYR A 145 16.49 4.41 9.78
N ASP A 146 16.80 5.68 10.08
CA ASP A 146 17.70 6.52 9.29
C ASP A 146 19.16 6.14 9.61
N ILE A 147 19.78 5.33 8.76
CA ILE A 147 21.20 4.93 8.87
C ILE A 147 22.08 6.17 8.81
N VAL A 148 21.83 7.00 7.80
CA VAL A 148 22.49 8.29 7.60
C VAL A 148 21.46 9.40 7.81
N TYR A 149 21.75 10.34 8.70
CA TYR A 149 20.96 11.54 8.91
C TYR A 149 21.86 12.77 8.92
N ARG A 150 21.57 13.74 8.05
CA ARG A 150 22.31 14.98 7.84
C ARG A 150 21.36 16.17 7.78
N GLU A 151 21.90 17.38 7.84
CA GLU A 151 21.12 18.63 7.81
C GLU A 151 20.26 18.78 6.54
N ARG A 152 20.69 18.19 5.43
CA ARG A 152 20.04 18.32 4.11
C ARG A 152 19.59 16.98 3.53
N GLY A 153 19.36 15.98 4.36
CA GLY A 153 18.81 14.72 3.90
C GLY A 153 19.14 13.54 4.80
N PHE A 154 18.49 12.43 4.49
CA PHE A 154 18.70 11.17 5.17
C PHE A 154 18.58 10.00 4.20
N PHE A 155 19.12 8.87 4.61
CA PHE A 155 18.90 7.57 3.99
C PHE A 155 18.62 6.55 5.07
N GLY A 156 17.56 5.76 4.90
CA GLY A 156 17.08 4.81 5.89
C GLY A 156 16.62 3.50 5.29
N ILE A 157 16.41 2.54 6.17
CA ILE A 157 15.79 1.25 5.90
C ILE A 157 14.38 1.22 6.46
N LEU A 158 13.52 0.44 5.81
CA LEU A 158 12.13 0.25 6.17
C LEU A 158 11.88 -1.21 6.51
N LEU A 159 11.23 -1.44 7.64
CA LEU A 159 10.62 -2.72 7.99
C LEU A 159 9.11 -2.51 8.02
N GLU A 160 8.38 -3.30 7.25
CA GLU A 160 6.97 -3.06 7.01
C GLU A 160 6.12 -4.29 7.30
N ALA A 161 4.95 -4.03 7.85
CA ALA A 161 3.84 -4.97 7.91
C ALA A 161 2.67 -4.34 7.15
N LYS A 162 2.32 -4.90 6.01
CA LYS A 162 1.19 -4.48 5.20
C LYS A 162 0.05 -5.45 5.44
N TYR A 163 -1.14 -4.94 5.66
CA TYR A 163 -2.34 -5.75 5.78
C TYR A 163 -3.32 -5.35 4.68
N THR A 164 -3.70 -6.33 3.89
CA THR A 164 -4.67 -6.15 2.80
C THR A 164 -5.96 -6.89 3.13
N ASP A 165 -7.09 -6.24 2.87
CA ASP A 165 -8.42 -6.81 2.93
C ASP A 165 -9.12 -6.46 1.60
N VAL A 166 -9.17 -7.42 0.68
CA VAL A 166 -9.66 -7.23 -0.68
C VAL A 166 -10.92 -8.05 -0.88
N ARG A 167 -11.98 -7.41 -1.34
CA ARG A 167 -13.22 -8.05 -1.76
C ARG A 167 -13.56 -7.60 -3.17
N ALA A 168 -13.64 -8.53 -4.10
CA ALA A 168 -14.14 -8.33 -5.46
C ALA A 168 -15.48 -9.05 -5.61
N GLU A 169 -16.48 -8.38 -6.16
CA GLU A 169 -17.83 -8.90 -6.33
C GLU A 169 -18.32 -8.63 -7.75
N LEU A 170 -18.86 -9.67 -8.37
CA LEU A 170 -19.55 -9.61 -9.67
C LEU A 170 -21.00 -10.00 -9.45
N THR A 171 -21.91 -9.10 -9.76
CA THR A 171 -23.35 -9.31 -9.59
C THR A 171 -24.07 -9.12 -10.92
N ASN A 172 -24.83 -10.12 -11.33
CA ASN A 172 -25.81 -10.01 -12.40
C ASN A 172 -27.24 -10.18 -11.85
N ILE A 173 -28.24 -10.16 -12.72
CA ILE A 173 -29.68 -10.26 -12.35
C ILE A 173 -30.01 -11.58 -11.63
N ILE A 174 -29.20 -12.64 -11.83
CA ILE A 174 -29.50 -13.99 -11.37
C ILE A 174 -28.54 -14.41 -10.24
N ASN A 175 -27.24 -14.04 -10.33
CA ASN A 175 -26.17 -14.52 -9.47
C ASN A 175 -25.32 -13.38 -8.94
N SER A 176 -24.80 -13.55 -7.74
CA SER A 176 -23.78 -12.69 -7.13
C SER A 176 -22.66 -13.57 -6.61
N GLU A 177 -21.45 -13.37 -7.14
CA GLU A 177 -20.26 -14.10 -6.74
C GLU A 177 -19.21 -13.14 -6.21
N PHE A 178 -18.48 -13.55 -5.18
CA PHE A 178 -17.43 -12.72 -4.59
C PHE A 178 -16.20 -13.53 -4.22
N VAL A 179 -15.04 -12.87 -4.32
CA VAL A 179 -13.77 -13.35 -3.80
C VAL A 179 -13.33 -12.43 -2.68
N HIS A 180 -12.88 -13.00 -1.57
CA HIS A 180 -12.44 -12.25 -0.40
C HIS A 180 -11.08 -12.77 0.06
N ALA A 181 -10.06 -11.92 0.01
CA ALA A 181 -8.71 -12.25 0.42
C ALA A 181 -8.22 -11.30 1.52
N ARG A 182 -7.60 -11.87 2.55
CA ARG A 182 -6.94 -11.14 3.64
C ARG A 182 -5.55 -11.68 3.84
N ALA A 183 -4.55 -10.80 3.82
CA ALA A 183 -3.18 -11.23 4.00
C ALA A 183 -2.35 -10.19 4.76
N PRO A 184 -1.59 -10.61 5.79
CA PRO A 184 -0.48 -9.83 6.31
C PRO A 184 0.74 -10.08 5.41
N ILE A 185 1.37 -9.01 4.93
CA ILE A 185 2.51 -9.05 4.01
C ILE A 185 3.69 -8.33 4.68
N PRO A 186 4.70 -9.07 5.16
CA PRO A 186 5.94 -8.46 5.61
C PRO A 186 6.74 -7.97 4.40
N ALA A 187 7.30 -6.77 4.50
CA ALA A 187 8.15 -6.23 3.44
C ALA A 187 9.35 -5.48 4.04
N VAL A 188 10.38 -5.33 3.23
CA VAL A 188 11.54 -4.53 3.56
C VAL A 188 11.76 -3.49 2.48
N GLY A 189 12.38 -2.36 2.84
CA GLY A 189 12.57 -1.28 1.91
C GLY A 189 13.68 -0.33 2.28
N VAL A 190 13.81 0.69 1.44
CA VAL A 190 14.73 1.81 1.62
C VAL A 190 14.00 3.12 1.36
N ILE A 191 14.49 4.17 2.01
CA ILE A 191 14.00 5.53 1.83
C ILE A 191 15.19 6.48 1.78
N GLY A 192 15.08 7.48 0.92
CA GLY A 192 16.05 8.56 0.86
C GLY A 192 15.37 9.90 0.63
N ARG A 193 15.82 10.91 1.35
CA ARG A 193 15.37 12.30 1.19
C ARG A 193 16.58 13.21 1.01
N VAL A 194 16.47 14.13 0.07
CA VAL A 194 17.43 15.21 -0.14
C VAL A 194 16.72 16.55 -0.22
N TYR A 195 17.27 17.56 0.46
CA TYR A 195 16.81 18.94 0.37
C TYR A 195 17.58 19.68 -0.72
N VAL A 196 16.89 20.02 -1.81
CA VAL A 196 17.44 20.83 -2.93
C VAL A 196 17.45 22.32 -2.57
N ALA A 197 16.52 22.75 -1.71
CA ALA A 197 16.50 24.05 -1.04
C ALA A 197 16.11 23.84 0.43
N PRO A 198 16.33 24.79 1.35
CA PRO A 198 15.98 24.60 2.76
C PRO A 198 14.54 24.16 3.01
N ASN A 199 13.61 24.58 2.18
CA ASN A 199 12.17 24.29 2.28
C ASN A 199 11.64 23.35 1.19
N ILE A 200 12.50 22.81 0.30
CA ILE A 200 12.09 21.92 -0.79
C ILE A 200 12.89 20.63 -0.73
N SER A 201 12.21 19.51 -0.59
CA SER A 201 12.83 18.18 -0.58
C SER A 201 12.28 17.26 -1.68
N ILE A 202 13.11 16.30 -2.09
CA ILE A 202 12.73 15.17 -2.92
C ILE A 202 12.95 13.92 -2.08
N THR A 203 11.96 13.04 -2.04
CA THR A 203 12.00 11.78 -1.31
C THR A 203 11.68 10.64 -2.27
N GLY A 204 12.51 9.62 -2.25
CA GLY A 204 12.27 8.34 -2.93
C GLY A 204 12.15 7.22 -1.91
N GLU A 205 11.20 6.34 -2.12
CA GLU A 205 10.92 5.20 -1.28
C GLU A 205 10.64 3.97 -2.13
N PHE A 206 11.22 2.85 -1.76
CA PHE A 206 10.96 1.57 -2.39
C PHE A 206 10.88 0.49 -1.32
N SER A 207 9.84 -0.31 -1.37
CA SER A 207 9.71 -1.48 -0.49
C SER A 207 9.10 -2.65 -1.24
N GLY A 208 9.38 -3.86 -0.76
CA GLY A 208 8.80 -5.04 -1.36
C GLY A 208 9.17 -6.33 -0.67
N VAL A 209 8.49 -7.37 -1.16
CA VAL A 209 8.75 -8.77 -0.85
C VAL A 209 8.43 -9.61 -2.07
N LYS A 210 9.21 -10.67 -2.26
CA LYS A 210 8.92 -11.75 -3.19
C LYS A 210 9.08 -13.05 -2.42
N LEU A 211 8.05 -13.89 -2.40
CA LEU A 211 8.16 -15.23 -1.85
C LEU A 211 9.05 -16.07 -2.78
N PRO A 212 10.10 -16.74 -2.25
CA PRO A 212 10.93 -17.63 -3.05
C PRO A 212 10.12 -18.82 -3.54
N GLU A 213 10.25 -19.17 -4.81
CA GLU A 213 9.62 -20.34 -5.44
C GLU A 213 10.05 -21.67 -4.81
N SER A 214 11.19 -21.66 -4.10
CA SER A 214 11.72 -22.83 -3.39
C SER A 214 10.93 -23.24 -2.14
N ILE A 215 10.01 -22.41 -1.65
CA ILE A 215 9.21 -22.73 -0.46
C ILE A 215 8.04 -23.63 -0.83
N ASN A 216 7.34 -23.34 -1.91
CA ASN A 216 6.30 -24.14 -2.50
C ASN A 216 6.05 -23.65 -3.94
N GLU A 217 5.98 -24.56 -4.90
CA GLU A 217 5.73 -24.24 -6.31
C GLU A 217 4.30 -23.69 -6.54
N ASP A 218 3.35 -24.07 -5.69
CA ASP A 218 1.94 -23.70 -5.77
C ASP A 218 1.64 -22.32 -5.15
N TYR A 219 2.65 -21.70 -4.48
CA TYR A 219 2.47 -20.42 -3.77
C TYR A 219 3.49 -19.39 -4.24
N LYS A 220 3.06 -18.43 -5.04
CA LYS A 220 3.88 -17.31 -5.48
C LYS A 220 3.23 -16.01 -5.06
N ALA A 221 3.99 -15.13 -4.43
CA ALA A 221 3.52 -13.80 -4.09
C ALA A 221 4.63 -12.76 -4.29
N LYS A 222 4.24 -11.63 -4.85
CA LYS A 222 5.10 -10.48 -5.09
C LYS A 222 4.37 -9.22 -4.69
N TYR A 223 5.01 -8.37 -3.92
CA TYR A 223 4.50 -7.07 -3.55
C TYR A 223 5.62 -6.04 -3.68
N TYR A 224 5.46 -5.04 -4.54
CA TYR A 224 6.39 -3.92 -4.70
C TYR A 224 5.64 -2.60 -4.60
N ASP A 225 6.22 -1.66 -3.88
CA ASP A 225 5.68 -0.32 -3.66
C ASP A 225 6.81 0.68 -3.87
N PHE A 226 6.64 1.56 -4.84
CA PHE A 226 7.57 2.63 -5.17
C PHE A 226 6.85 3.96 -5.01
N ASP A 227 7.45 4.91 -4.32
CA ASP A 227 6.93 6.25 -4.13
C ASP A 227 8.05 7.29 -4.35
N LEU A 228 7.81 8.26 -5.22
CA LEU A 228 8.70 9.38 -5.46
C LEU A 228 7.91 10.67 -5.31
N TYR A 229 8.33 11.55 -4.40
CA TYR A 229 7.61 12.77 -4.13
C TYR A 229 8.48 13.97 -3.77
N GLY A 230 8.00 15.14 -4.18
CA GLY A 230 8.49 16.43 -3.74
C GLY A 230 7.66 16.98 -2.59
N THR A 231 8.32 17.64 -1.64
CA THR A 231 7.67 18.37 -0.54
C THR A 231 8.12 19.82 -0.57
N VAL A 232 7.16 20.75 -0.50
CA VAL A 232 7.39 22.18 -0.27
C VAL A 232 6.90 22.49 1.13
N ASN A 233 7.81 22.85 2.02
CA ASN A 233 7.50 23.24 3.38
C ASN A 233 7.29 24.76 3.44
N PHE A 234 6.09 25.20 3.80
CA PHE A 234 5.78 26.62 3.99
C PHE A 234 6.38 27.15 5.30
N ASN A 235 6.43 26.30 6.30
CA ASN A 235 7.08 26.49 7.58
C ASN A 235 7.40 25.10 8.19
N ASP A 236 7.84 25.06 9.45
CA ASP A 236 8.15 23.78 10.12
C ASP A 236 6.92 22.91 10.36
N HIS A 237 5.72 23.49 10.38
CA HIS A 237 4.48 22.82 10.73
C HIS A 237 3.62 22.39 9.54
N VAL A 238 3.73 23.09 8.39
CA VAL A 238 2.83 22.87 7.24
C VAL A 238 3.62 22.73 5.96
N GLY A 239 3.28 21.73 5.17
CA GLY A 239 3.86 21.50 3.85
C GLY A 239 2.85 20.92 2.87
N ALA A 240 3.16 21.06 1.58
CA ALA A 240 2.45 20.43 0.48
C ALA A 240 3.34 19.38 -0.17
N GLN A 241 2.72 18.29 -0.64
CA GLN A 241 3.41 17.20 -1.32
C GLN A 241 2.76 16.90 -2.67
N VAL A 242 3.59 16.58 -3.64
CA VAL A 242 3.18 16.03 -4.93
C VAL A 242 4.11 14.88 -5.28
N GLY A 243 3.54 13.78 -5.74
CA GLY A 243 4.33 12.58 -6.01
C GLY A 243 3.70 11.66 -7.03
N TYR A 244 4.42 10.57 -7.29
CA TYR A 244 4.00 9.48 -8.14
C TYR A 244 4.25 8.16 -7.42
N ARG A 245 3.18 7.37 -7.23
CA ARG A 245 3.25 6.06 -6.58
C ARG A 245 2.94 4.94 -7.56
N SER A 246 3.67 3.85 -7.45
CA SER A 246 3.46 2.62 -8.20
C SER A 246 3.39 1.45 -7.23
N LEU A 247 2.23 0.83 -7.15
CA LEU A 247 1.97 -0.37 -6.39
C LEU A 247 1.76 -1.54 -7.35
N ASP A 248 2.50 -2.63 -7.14
CA ASP A 248 2.45 -3.86 -7.94
C ASP A 248 2.31 -5.05 -7.00
N VAL A 249 1.17 -5.71 -7.05
CA VAL A 249 0.83 -6.88 -6.24
C VAL A 249 0.49 -8.03 -7.18
N PHE A 250 1.11 -9.17 -6.95
CA PHE A 250 0.82 -10.41 -7.65
C PHE A 250 0.76 -11.54 -6.63
N TYR A 251 -0.22 -12.40 -6.75
CA TYR A 251 -0.30 -13.64 -6.01
C TYR A 251 -0.76 -14.78 -6.92
N HIS A 252 -0.26 -15.96 -6.62
CA HIS A 252 -0.69 -17.22 -7.19
C HIS A 252 -0.74 -18.23 -6.05
N ILE A 253 -1.92 -18.74 -5.76
CA ILE A 253 -2.18 -19.66 -4.65
C ILE A 253 -3.02 -20.79 -5.24
N GLU A 254 -2.39 -21.96 -5.36
CA GLU A 254 -2.99 -23.12 -6.03
C GLU A 254 -3.41 -22.73 -7.47
N GLU A 255 -4.69 -22.63 -7.76
CA GLU A 255 -5.20 -22.27 -9.08
C GLU A 255 -5.74 -20.83 -9.15
N ASP A 256 -5.72 -20.10 -8.02
CA ASP A 256 -6.10 -18.71 -7.96
C ASP A 256 -4.93 -17.79 -8.28
N GLU A 257 -5.11 -16.89 -9.24
CA GLU A 257 -4.13 -15.89 -9.62
C GLU A 257 -4.74 -14.49 -9.57
N GLY A 258 -4.00 -13.54 -9.00
CA GLY A 258 -4.38 -12.14 -9.02
C GLY A 258 -3.20 -11.23 -9.30
N GLU A 259 -3.42 -10.29 -10.21
CA GLU A 259 -2.48 -9.23 -10.51
C GLU A 259 -3.17 -7.89 -10.35
N LEU A 260 -2.56 -7.01 -9.55
CA LEU A 260 -3.05 -5.66 -9.33
C LEU A 260 -1.90 -4.67 -9.43
N LYS A 261 -2.02 -3.76 -10.38
CA LYS A 261 -1.08 -2.65 -10.52
C LYS A 261 -1.85 -1.33 -10.46
N LEU A 262 -1.42 -0.46 -9.56
CA LEU A 262 -1.96 0.89 -9.42
C LEU A 262 -0.80 1.87 -9.55
N LYS A 263 -0.83 2.71 -10.59
CA LYS A 263 0.24 3.67 -10.88
C LYS A 263 -0.34 5.03 -11.17
N GLY A 264 0.13 6.06 -10.48
CA GLY A 264 -0.39 7.39 -10.75
C GLY A 264 0.12 8.47 -9.84
N PRO A 265 -0.13 9.73 -10.23
CA PRO A 265 0.21 10.89 -9.45
C PRO A 265 -0.70 11.04 -8.24
N TYR A 266 -0.16 11.67 -7.22
CA TYR A 266 -0.91 12.13 -6.06
C TYR A 266 -0.47 13.51 -5.61
N PHE A 267 -1.32 14.17 -4.86
CA PHE A 267 -1.01 15.42 -4.19
C PHE A 267 -1.69 15.49 -2.84
N GLY A 268 -1.14 16.26 -1.95
CA GLY A 268 -1.71 16.42 -0.61
C GLY A 268 -0.95 17.39 0.25
N GLY A 269 -1.25 17.36 1.53
CA GLY A 269 -0.62 18.21 2.52
C GLY A 269 -0.23 17.47 3.78
N VAL A 270 0.70 18.07 4.51
CA VAL A 270 1.17 17.55 5.81
C VAL A 270 1.11 18.64 6.86
N VAL A 271 0.76 18.22 8.08
CA VAL A 271 0.79 19.06 9.29
C VAL A 271 1.68 18.35 10.31
N ARG A 272 2.54 19.12 10.99
CA ARG A 272 3.55 18.61 11.92
C ARG A 272 3.48 19.30 13.26
N PHE A 273 3.78 18.50 14.32
CA PHE A 273 3.74 18.93 15.70
C PHE A 273 4.99 18.48 16.46
#